data_47c1c5042e9e9ada6a2aa715ba99da3c
#
_entry.id   47c1c5042e9e9ada6a2aa715ba99da3c
#
_cell.length_a   1.000
_cell.length_b   1.000
_cell.length_c   1.000
_cell.angle_alpha   90.00
_cell.angle_beta   90.00
_cell.angle_gamma   90.00
#
_symmetry.space_group_name_H-M   'P 1'
#
loop_
_entity.id
_entity.type
_entity.pdbx_description
1 polymer ?
#
loop_
_entity_poly.entity_id
_entity_poly.type
_entity_poly.pdbx_seq_one_letter_code
_entity_poly.pdbx_strand_id
1 'polypeptide(L)'
;IGTEGAYPPWNNLNSAGDLEGAEIDMATELCYRMGVKCSFVTQDWDGIIPALLNGKYDVIIAGMSITEERMEKVDFSIGYMTDGACLVVSKDSALAAYQSDLESINLNNSDAATSKVVGSVVALLKGKKVGVQGGTIHQNFIEQYASSAQLSTYSTQDDLNLDLGAGRIEVGLADCGAFDDYMSKKEGNNLTSISPSMGGGPFGDGVGGAFRKEDGDL
;
A
#
# COMPACT_ATOMS: atom_id res chain seq x y z
N ILE A 1 -4.54 -9.40 17.12
CA ILE A 1 -4.17 -9.03 15.75
C ILE A 1 -4.20 -7.52 15.64
N GLY A 2 -3.08 -6.90 15.21
CA GLY A 2 -3.01 -5.50 14.85
C GLY A 2 -3.39 -5.30 13.39
N THR A 3 -4.22 -4.29 13.09
CA THR A 3 -4.60 -3.89 11.74
C THR A 3 -4.74 -2.36 11.69
N GLU A 4 -4.67 -1.77 10.49
CA GLU A 4 -4.83 -0.32 10.40
C GLU A 4 -6.31 0.09 10.52
N GLY A 5 -7.19 -0.61 9.84
CA GLY A 5 -8.62 -0.29 9.80
C GLY A 5 -8.97 0.94 8.96
N ALA A 6 -8.05 1.36 8.07
CA ALA A 6 -8.19 2.52 7.18
C ALA A 6 -7.69 2.25 5.75
N TYR A 7 -7.62 0.99 5.34
CA TYR A 7 -7.09 0.56 4.04
C TYR A 7 -8.04 -0.38 3.28
N PRO A 8 -9.18 0.12 2.79
CA PRO A 8 -10.10 -0.69 1.99
C PRO A 8 -9.48 -1.08 0.62
N PRO A 9 -9.84 -2.24 0.07
CA PRO A 9 -10.83 -3.21 0.55
C PRO A 9 -10.24 -4.25 1.53
N TRP A 10 -9.01 -4.07 1.98
CA TRP A 10 -8.26 -5.05 2.76
C TRP A 10 -8.67 -5.06 4.22
N ASN A 11 -8.64 -3.90 4.87
CA ASN A 11 -9.04 -3.71 6.26
C ASN A 11 -9.56 -2.27 6.46
N ASN A 12 -10.78 -2.13 6.89
CA ASN A 12 -11.39 -0.82 7.16
C ASN A 12 -12.45 -0.90 8.26
N LEU A 13 -12.77 0.25 8.84
CA LEU A 13 -13.91 0.41 9.72
C LEU A 13 -15.14 0.77 8.88
N ASN A 14 -16.23 0.02 9.05
CA ASN A 14 -17.51 0.36 8.44
C ASN A 14 -18.20 1.53 9.17
N SER A 15 -19.34 1.98 8.69
CA SER A 15 -20.08 3.09 9.29
C SER A 15 -20.59 2.83 10.72
N ALA A 16 -20.64 1.57 11.15
CA ALA A 16 -20.99 1.20 12.53
C ALA A 16 -19.77 1.16 13.45
N GLY A 17 -18.56 1.29 12.90
CA GLY A 17 -17.30 1.18 13.63
C GLY A 17 -16.77 -0.25 13.74
N ASP A 18 -17.36 -1.21 13.02
CA ASP A 18 -16.87 -2.58 12.99
C ASP A 18 -15.80 -2.73 11.91
N LEU A 19 -14.79 -3.56 12.19
CA LEU A 19 -13.77 -3.92 11.21
C LEU A 19 -14.34 -4.87 10.16
N GLU A 20 -14.04 -4.59 8.89
CA GLU A 20 -14.39 -5.41 7.74
C GLU A 20 -13.25 -5.39 6.71
N GLY A 21 -13.31 -6.29 5.72
CA GLY A 21 -12.36 -6.39 4.63
C GLY A 21 -11.76 -7.79 4.49
N ALA A 22 -11.09 -8.02 3.35
CA ALA A 22 -10.58 -9.34 3.00
C ALA A 22 -9.58 -9.88 4.03
N GLU A 23 -8.75 -9.04 4.62
CA GLU A 23 -7.79 -9.44 5.65
C GLU A 23 -8.46 -9.74 7.00
N ILE A 24 -9.55 -9.05 7.32
CA ILE A 24 -10.32 -9.32 8.53
C ILE A 24 -10.99 -10.69 8.45
N ASP A 25 -11.58 -11.01 7.27
CA ASP A 25 -12.19 -12.31 7.00
C ASP A 25 -11.14 -13.44 7.04
N MET A 26 -10.00 -13.24 6.36
CA MET A 26 -8.88 -14.18 6.36
C MET A 26 -8.36 -14.45 7.77
N ALA A 27 -8.10 -13.39 8.52
CA ALA A 27 -7.57 -13.51 9.89
C ALA A 27 -8.57 -14.21 10.81
N THR A 28 -9.87 -13.93 10.66
CA THR A 28 -10.93 -14.60 11.41
C THR A 28 -10.96 -16.10 11.11
N GLU A 29 -10.86 -16.48 9.84
CA GLU A 29 -10.82 -17.89 9.41
C GLU A 29 -9.54 -18.61 9.91
N LEU A 30 -8.39 -17.93 9.89
CA LEU A 30 -7.14 -18.46 10.45
C LEU A 30 -7.31 -18.77 11.95
N CYS A 31 -7.85 -17.83 12.72
CA CYS A 31 -8.10 -18.06 14.16
C CYS A 31 -9.05 -19.24 14.42
N TYR A 32 -10.11 -19.35 13.60
CA TYR A 32 -11.03 -20.46 13.67
C TYR A 32 -10.32 -21.81 13.43
N ARG A 33 -9.48 -21.91 12.39
CA ARG A 33 -8.73 -23.13 12.08
C ARG A 33 -7.70 -23.49 13.14
N MET A 34 -7.07 -22.49 13.76
CA MET A 34 -6.14 -22.67 14.86
C MET A 34 -6.85 -23.07 16.17
N GLY A 35 -8.18 -22.95 16.24
CA GLY A 35 -8.95 -23.21 17.46
C GLY A 35 -8.73 -22.19 18.57
N VAL A 36 -8.34 -20.96 18.22
CA VAL A 36 -8.08 -19.87 19.16
C VAL A 36 -9.09 -18.75 18.97
N LYS A 37 -9.29 -17.94 20.04
CA LYS A 37 -10.07 -16.73 19.96
C LYS A 37 -9.15 -15.55 19.71
N CYS A 38 -9.33 -14.88 18.59
CA CYS A 38 -8.62 -13.65 18.27
C CYS A 38 -9.43 -12.40 18.60
N SER A 39 -8.72 -11.32 18.86
CA SER A 39 -9.27 -9.97 18.94
C SER A 39 -8.45 -9.06 18.01
N PHE A 40 -9.12 -8.06 17.45
CA PHE A 40 -8.48 -7.07 16.59
C PHE A 40 -8.23 -5.78 17.37
N VAL A 41 -7.10 -5.13 17.05
CA VAL A 41 -6.71 -3.83 17.61
C VAL A 41 -6.37 -2.92 16.44
N THR A 42 -7.09 -1.82 16.30
CA THR A 42 -6.75 -0.80 15.32
C THR A 42 -5.56 0.02 15.78
N GLN A 43 -4.67 0.32 14.86
CA GLN A 43 -3.45 1.07 15.11
C GLN A 43 -3.06 1.84 13.85
N ASP A 44 -2.85 3.15 13.99
CA ASP A 44 -2.35 3.99 12.89
C ASP A 44 -1.06 3.40 12.31
N TRP A 45 -0.91 3.48 10.99
CA TRP A 45 0.19 2.86 10.25
C TRP A 45 1.57 3.17 10.81
N ASP A 46 1.86 4.44 11.10
CA ASP A 46 3.17 4.88 11.60
C ASP A 46 3.59 4.19 12.92
N GLY A 47 2.60 3.78 13.72
CA GLY A 47 2.82 3.14 15.02
C GLY A 47 2.70 1.61 14.99
N ILE A 48 2.38 0.99 13.85
CA ILE A 48 1.93 -0.41 13.84
C ILE A 48 3.06 -1.40 14.19
N ILE A 49 4.26 -1.27 13.63
CA ILE A 49 5.41 -2.11 14.00
C ILE A 49 5.88 -1.83 15.43
N PRO A 50 6.10 -0.56 15.86
CA PRO A 50 6.40 -0.27 17.25
C PRO A 50 5.43 -0.86 18.27
N ALA A 51 4.13 -0.83 17.98
CA ALA A 51 3.12 -1.39 18.88
C ALA A 51 3.18 -2.94 18.96
N LEU A 52 3.48 -3.63 17.84
CA LEU A 52 3.78 -5.06 17.83
C LEU A 52 4.97 -5.39 18.73
N LEU A 53 6.08 -4.68 18.55
CA LEU A 53 7.31 -4.89 19.32
C LEU A 53 7.13 -4.61 20.83
N ASN A 54 6.19 -3.74 21.18
CA ASN A 54 5.80 -3.46 22.57
C ASN A 54 4.72 -4.43 23.12
N GLY A 55 4.34 -5.46 22.35
CA GLY A 55 3.40 -6.49 22.80
C GLY A 55 1.95 -6.04 22.87
N LYS A 56 1.55 -4.98 22.14
CA LYS A 56 0.15 -4.54 22.08
C LYS A 56 -0.76 -5.57 21.41
N TYR A 57 -0.22 -6.33 20.48
CA TYR A 57 -0.81 -7.48 19.77
C TYR A 57 0.30 -8.44 19.35
N ASP A 58 -0.05 -9.59 18.78
CA ASP A 58 0.89 -10.69 18.50
C ASP A 58 1.25 -10.81 17.03
N VAL A 59 0.40 -10.29 16.14
CA VAL A 59 0.60 -10.30 14.69
C VAL A 59 0.02 -9.03 14.08
N ILE A 60 0.65 -8.53 13.02
CA ILE A 60 0.08 -7.49 12.15
C ILE A 60 -0.48 -8.17 10.90
N ILE A 61 -1.75 -7.89 10.58
CA ILE A 61 -2.41 -8.19 9.30
C ILE A 61 -3.05 -6.89 8.81
N ALA A 62 -2.35 -6.18 7.92
CA ALA A 62 -2.69 -4.82 7.54
C ALA A 62 -2.07 -4.41 6.18
N GLY A 63 -2.12 -5.27 5.16
CA GLY A 63 -1.52 -4.97 3.86
C GLY A 63 0.00 -4.78 3.90
N MET A 64 0.68 -5.36 4.90
CA MET A 64 2.10 -5.06 5.13
C MET A 64 2.99 -5.81 4.15
N SER A 65 3.63 -5.06 3.24
CA SER A 65 4.59 -5.63 2.29
C SER A 65 5.82 -6.19 2.98
N ILE A 66 6.26 -7.35 2.54
CA ILE A 66 7.48 -8.01 2.97
C ILE A 66 8.66 -7.29 2.33
N THR A 67 9.46 -6.58 3.14
CA THR A 67 10.67 -5.88 2.68
C THR A 67 11.85 -6.21 3.57
N GLU A 68 13.08 -6.12 3.02
CA GLU A 68 14.31 -6.33 3.78
C GLU A 68 14.39 -5.39 4.99
N GLU A 69 14.04 -4.11 4.82
CA GLU A 69 14.05 -3.12 5.90
C GLU A 69 13.14 -3.54 7.07
N ARG A 70 11.92 -4.05 6.75
CA ARG A 70 10.99 -4.51 7.78
C ARG A 70 11.44 -5.81 8.42
N MET A 71 12.04 -6.72 7.64
CA MET A 71 12.63 -7.98 8.13
C MET A 71 13.83 -7.76 9.08
N GLU A 72 14.44 -6.58 9.11
CA GLU A 72 15.39 -6.26 10.16
C GLU A 72 14.76 -6.20 11.56
N LYS A 73 13.48 -5.85 11.66
CA LYS A 73 12.74 -5.59 12.91
C LYS A 73 11.76 -6.69 13.29
N VAL A 74 11.13 -7.31 12.30
CA VAL A 74 10.06 -8.31 12.47
C VAL A 74 10.29 -9.50 11.55
N ASP A 75 9.67 -10.62 11.83
CA ASP A 75 9.57 -11.75 10.92
C ASP A 75 8.22 -11.72 10.19
N PHE A 76 8.15 -12.41 9.05
CA PHE A 76 6.95 -12.47 8.24
C PHE A 76 6.50 -13.92 8.02
N SER A 77 5.19 -14.10 7.87
CA SER A 77 4.65 -15.32 7.28
C SER A 77 5.08 -15.44 5.80
N ILE A 78 4.78 -16.57 5.16
CA ILE A 78 4.73 -16.61 3.71
C ILE A 78 3.77 -15.51 3.20
N GLY A 79 4.06 -14.95 2.04
CA GLY A 79 3.16 -13.97 1.41
C GLY A 79 1.80 -14.62 1.12
N TYR A 80 0.71 -13.93 1.52
CA TYR A 80 -0.65 -14.38 1.25
C TYR A 80 -1.32 -13.59 0.12
N MET A 81 -0.74 -12.46 -0.28
CA MET A 81 -1.28 -11.58 -1.30
C MET A 81 -0.15 -10.87 -2.06
N THR A 82 -0.42 -10.51 -3.29
CA THR A 82 0.38 -9.55 -4.05
C THR A 82 -0.54 -8.45 -4.57
N ASP A 83 -0.20 -7.20 -4.29
CA ASP A 83 -0.82 -6.04 -4.91
C ASP A 83 0.31 -5.12 -5.40
N GLY A 84 0.22 -4.68 -6.63
CA GLY A 84 1.24 -3.79 -7.18
C GLY A 84 0.89 -2.34 -6.93
N ALA A 85 1.90 -1.47 -6.92
CA ALA A 85 1.70 -0.03 -6.78
C ALA A 85 1.29 0.60 -8.11
N CYS A 86 0.33 1.52 -8.05
CA CYS A 86 -0.22 2.26 -9.19
C CYS A 86 -0.12 3.78 -8.99
N LEU A 87 0.14 4.51 -10.08
CA LEU A 87 -0.02 5.96 -10.14
C LEU A 87 -1.43 6.29 -10.60
N VAL A 88 -2.10 7.14 -9.84
CA VAL A 88 -3.47 7.60 -10.14
C VAL A 88 -3.50 9.12 -10.23
N VAL A 89 -4.24 9.62 -11.21
CA VAL A 89 -4.41 11.05 -11.48
C VAL A 89 -5.88 11.38 -11.76
N SER A 90 -6.24 12.67 -11.77
CA SER A 90 -7.54 13.09 -12.32
C SER A 90 -7.61 12.76 -13.82
N LYS A 91 -8.78 12.34 -14.30
CA LYS A 91 -9.07 12.13 -15.73
C LYS A 91 -8.87 13.41 -16.55
N ASP A 92 -9.01 14.58 -15.93
CA ASP A 92 -8.78 15.89 -16.56
C ASP A 92 -7.30 16.30 -16.58
N SER A 93 -6.42 15.52 -15.95
CA SER A 93 -4.98 15.79 -15.96
C SER A 93 -4.37 15.50 -17.33
N ALA A 94 -3.42 16.34 -17.75
CA ALA A 94 -2.62 16.05 -18.95
C ALA A 94 -1.83 14.72 -18.82
N LEU A 95 -1.55 14.26 -17.60
CA LEU A 95 -0.90 12.98 -17.34
C LEU A 95 -1.80 11.78 -17.65
N ALA A 96 -3.12 11.95 -17.71
CA ALA A 96 -4.05 10.87 -18.05
C ALA A 96 -3.87 10.35 -19.48
N ALA A 97 -3.18 11.09 -20.34
CA ALA A 97 -2.84 10.65 -21.70
C ALA A 97 -1.67 9.65 -21.74
N TYR A 98 -0.95 9.46 -20.64
CA TYR A 98 0.15 8.48 -20.58
C TYR A 98 -0.40 7.06 -20.65
N GLN A 99 0.26 6.25 -21.45
CA GLN A 99 0.00 4.80 -21.53
C GLN A 99 1.33 4.05 -21.46
N SER A 100 1.37 3.04 -20.64
CA SER A 100 2.51 2.13 -20.56
C SER A 100 2.40 1.06 -21.66
N ASP A 101 3.55 0.65 -22.21
CA ASP A 101 3.65 -0.49 -23.13
C ASP A 101 3.45 -1.84 -22.39
N LEU A 102 3.51 -1.83 -21.06
CA LEU A 102 3.41 -3.01 -20.19
C LEU A 102 2.25 -2.82 -19.19
N GLU A 103 1.52 -3.89 -18.90
CA GLU A 103 0.45 -3.91 -17.89
C GLU A 103 1.02 -4.01 -16.46
N SER A 104 2.15 -4.71 -16.32
CA SER A 104 2.84 -4.84 -15.02
C SER A 104 4.35 -4.88 -15.22
N ILE A 105 5.08 -4.44 -14.21
CA ILE A 105 6.54 -4.52 -14.12
C ILE A 105 6.98 -5.02 -12.76
N ASN A 106 8.12 -5.72 -12.72
CA ASN A 106 8.80 -6.06 -11.48
C ASN A 106 10.18 -5.39 -11.46
N LEU A 107 10.42 -4.52 -10.47
CA LEU A 107 11.64 -3.73 -10.37
C LEU A 107 12.89 -4.56 -10.03
N ASN A 108 12.72 -5.82 -9.66
CA ASN A 108 13.83 -6.77 -9.54
C ASN A 108 14.36 -7.20 -10.92
N ASN A 109 13.59 -6.98 -11.98
CA ASN A 109 14.01 -7.29 -13.35
C ASN A 109 14.86 -6.14 -13.91
N SER A 110 16.06 -6.46 -14.39
CA SER A 110 16.98 -5.50 -15.00
C SER A 110 16.89 -5.45 -16.53
N ASP A 111 15.78 -5.94 -17.14
CA ASP A 111 15.60 -5.89 -18.58
C ASP A 111 15.33 -4.46 -19.09
N ALA A 112 15.59 -4.26 -20.40
CA ALA A 112 15.48 -2.96 -21.03
C ALA A 112 14.04 -2.42 -21.07
N ALA A 113 13.03 -3.29 -21.13
CA ALA A 113 11.62 -2.89 -21.17
C ALA A 113 11.18 -2.34 -19.81
N THR A 114 11.47 -3.06 -18.71
CA THR A 114 11.23 -2.60 -17.35
C THR A 114 11.95 -1.28 -17.08
N SER A 115 13.25 -1.19 -17.43
CA SER A 115 14.04 0.04 -17.22
C SER A 115 13.47 1.23 -17.98
N LYS A 116 12.99 1.04 -19.22
CA LYS A 116 12.33 2.08 -20.02
C LYS A 116 11.06 2.58 -19.36
N VAL A 117 10.21 1.66 -18.87
CA VAL A 117 8.94 2.02 -18.22
C VAL A 117 9.19 2.76 -16.91
N VAL A 118 10.10 2.27 -16.06
CA VAL A 118 10.50 2.97 -14.82
C VAL A 118 11.00 4.38 -15.13
N GLY A 119 11.88 4.53 -16.11
CA GLY A 119 12.37 5.85 -16.54
C GLY A 119 11.25 6.79 -16.99
N SER A 120 10.25 6.27 -17.72
CA SER A 120 9.09 7.04 -18.16
C SER A 120 8.22 7.46 -16.98
N VAL A 121 7.93 6.54 -16.06
CA VAL A 121 7.17 6.81 -14.82
C VAL A 121 7.85 7.89 -13.98
N VAL A 122 9.16 7.76 -13.75
CA VAL A 122 9.94 8.76 -12.99
C VAL A 122 9.93 10.12 -13.68
N ALA A 123 10.02 10.16 -15.01
CA ALA A 123 9.96 11.39 -15.78
C ALA A 123 8.60 12.10 -15.66
N LEU A 124 7.49 11.35 -15.60
CA LEU A 124 6.14 11.90 -15.37
C LEU A 124 6.03 12.61 -14.02
N LEU A 125 6.73 12.12 -12.99
CA LEU A 125 6.65 12.64 -11.62
C LEU A 125 7.51 13.88 -11.40
N LYS A 126 8.40 14.23 -12.32
CA LYS A 126 9.33 15.34 -12.16
C LYS A 126 8.60 16.68 -11.93
N GLY A 127 8.84 17.26 -10.76
CA GLY A 127 8.26 18.54 -10.35
C GLY A 127 6.77 18.46 -9.99
N LYS A 128 6.15 17.29 -10.04
CA LYS A 128 4.74 17.08 -9.70
C LYS A 128 4.55 16.95 -8.20
N LYS A 129 3.38 17.40 -7.72
CA LYS A 129 2.94 17.13 -6.35
C LYS A 129 2.43 15.70 -6.26
N VAL A 130 3.18 14.84 -5.59
CA VAL A 130 2.88 13.42 -5.44
C VAL A 130 2.51 13.12 -4.00
N GLY A 131 1.34 12.53 -3.78
CA GLY A 131 0.88 12.05 -2.48
C GLY A 131 1.14 10.57 -2.29
N VAL A 132 1.58 10.21 -1.09
CA VAL A 132 1.70 8.83 -0.62
C VAL A 132 1.28 8.76 0.84
N GLN A 133 0.88 7.59 1.33
CA GLN A 133 0.80 7.40 2.78
C GLN A 133 2.22 7.32 3.35
N GLY A 134 2.45 7.99 4.50
CA GLY A 134 3.75 8.05 5.16
C GLY A 134 4.19 6.68 5.70
N GLY A 135 5.50 6.44 5.81
CA GLY A 135 6.08 5.19 6.32
C GLY A 135 5.80 3.96 5.46
N THR A 136 5.46 4.16 4.18
CA THR A 136 5.13 3.07 3.24
C THR A 136 6.22 2.83 2.21
N ILE A 137 6.12 1.69 1.54
CA ILE A 137 6.93 1.35 0.36
C ILE A 137 6.77 2.37 -0.77
N HIS A 138 5.62 3.03 -0.85
CA HIS A 138 5.32 4.07 -1.83
C HIS A 138 6.16 5.33 -1.58
N GLN A 139 6.32 5.73 -0.33
CA GLN A 139 7.24 6.80 0.05
C GLN A 139 8.68 6.44 -0.33
N ASN A 140 9.14 5.24 0.01
CA ASN A 140 10.48 4.76 -0.32
C ASN A 140 10.74 4.80 -1.83
N PHE A 141 9.76 4.41 -2.66
CA PHE A 141 9.88 4.51 -4.11
C PHE A 141 10.09 5.95 -4.59
N ILE A 142 9.30 6.91 -4.10
CA ILE A 142 9.44 8.32 -4.50
C ILE A 142 10.81 8.87 -4.08
N GLU A 143 11.25 8.58 -2.86
CA GLU A 143 12.53 9.06 -2.34
C GLU A 143 13.73 8.49 -3.11
N GLN A 144 13.68 7.20 -3.48
CA GLN A 144 14.77 6.51 -4.15
C GLN A 144 14.81 6.79 -5.67
N TYR A 145 13.65 6.79 -6.34
CA TYR A 145 13.59 6.80 -7.81
C TYR A 145 13.10 8.14 -8.38
N ALA A 146 12.28 8.87 -7.66
CA ALA A 146 11.62 10.08 -8.15
C ALA A 146 11.84 11.30 -7.23
N SER A 147 13.03 11.45 -6.67
CA SER A 147 13.38 12.53 -5.70
C SER A 147 13.20 13.95 -6.24
N SER A 148 12.97 14.13 -7.53
CA SER A 148 12.60 15.41 -8.14
C SER A 148 11.10 15.73 -8.06
N ALA A 149 10.27 14.82 -7.56
CA ALA A 149 8.87 15.09 -7.26
C ALA A 149 8.73 15.93 -5.98
N GLN A 150 7.60 16.62 -5.84
CA GLN A 150 7.22 17.33 -4.62
C GLN A 150 6.40 16.37 -3.77
N LEU A 151 7.06 15.61 -2.90
CA LEU A 151 6.42 14.59 -2.07
C LEU A 151 5.55 15.23 -0.99
N SER A 152 4.32 14.71 -0.84
CA SER A 152 3.41 14.98 0.26
C SER A 152 3.03 13.66 0.92
N THR A 153 3.22 13.55 2.24
CA THR A 153 2.87 12.37 3.01
C THR A 153 1.56 12.57 3.77
N TYR A 154 0.74 11.54 3.81
CA TYR A 154 -0.56 11.51 4.49
C TYR A 154 -0.57 10.45 5.57
N SER A 155 -1.35 10.67 6.63
CA SER A 155 -1.50 9.69 7.71
C SER A 155 -2.29 8.46 7.26
N THR A 156 -3.28 8.66 6.37
CA THR A 156 -4.14 7.59 5.84
C THR A 156 -4.23 7.65 4.32
N GLN A 157 -4.60 6.52 3.70
CA GLN A 157 -4.92 6.47 2.28
C GLN A 157 -6.15 7.34 1.93
N ASP A 158 -7.13 7.42 2.83
CA ASP A 158 -8.32 8.24 2.61
C ASP A 158 -8.01 9.74 2.52
N ASP A 159 -7.11 10.25 3.36
CA ASP A 159 -6.66 11.65 3.28
C ASP A 159 -5.97 11.95 1.96
N LEU A 160 -5.13 11.00 1.48
CA LEU A 160 -4.51 11.09 0.16
C LEU A 160 -5.57 11.13 -0.95
N ASN A 161 -6.53 10.23 -0.90
CA ASN A 161 -7.61 10.13 -1.88
C ASN A 161 -8.44 11.42 -1.95
N LEU A 162 -8.76 12.02 -0.80
CA LEU A 162 -9.49 13.29 -0.72
C LEU A 162 -8.69 14.44 -1.35
N ASP A 163 -7.39 14.51 -1.11
CA ASP A 163 -6.53 15.55 -1.68
C ASP A 163 -6.32 15.37 -3.18
N LEU A 164 -6.19 14.13 -3.63
CA LEU A 164 -6.09 13.79 -5.06
C LEU A 164 -7.40 14.16 -5.79
N GLY A 165 -8.55 13.75 -5.25
CA GLY A 165 -9.86 14.04 -5.81
C GLY A 165 -10.18 15.55 -5.85
N ALA A 166 -9.67 16.30 -4.88
CA ALA A 166 -9.80 17.76 -4.81
C ALA A 166 -8.76 18.53 -5.64
N GLY A 167 -7.80 17.84 -6.27
CA GLY A 167 -6.73 18.46 -7.08
C GLY A 167 -5.68 19.23 -6.26
N ARG A 168 -5.55 18.95 -4.95
CA ARG A 168 -4.50 19.53 -4.10
C ARG A 168 -3.14 18.90 -4.35
N ILE A 169 -3.13 17.64 -4.77
CA ILE A 169 -1.99 16.93 -5.36
C ILE A 169 -2.33 16.49 -6.78
N GLU A 170 -1.30 16.30 -7.61
CA GLU A 170 -1.45 15.98 -9.03
C GLU A 170 -1.46 14.48 -9.29
N VAL A 171 -0.76 13.70 -8.45
CA VAL A 171 -0.57 12.25 -8.58
C VAL A 171 -0.68 11.62 -7.20
N GLY A 172 -1.39 10.51 -7.10
CA GLY A 172 -1.36 9.60 -5.95
C GLY A 172 -0.57 8.34 -6.30
N LEU A 173 0.18 7.80 -5.35
CA LEU A 173 0.84 6.49 -5.46
C LEU A 173 0.45 5.64 -4.25
N ALA A 174 -0.17 4.50 -4.51
CA ALA A 174 -0.59 3.49 -3.53
C ALA A 174 -0.75 2.14 -4.22
N ASP A 175 -1.17 1.11 -3.48
CA ASP A 175 -1.52 -0.18 -4.05
C ASP A 175 -2.69 -0.04 -5.03
N CYS A 176 -2.62 -0.76 -6.15
CA CYS A 176 -3.62 -0.70 -7.21
C CYS A 176 -5.01 -1.05 -6.69
N GLY A 177 -5.13 -2.09 -5.84
CA GLY A 177 -6.39 -2.55 -5.28
C GLY A 177 -7.07 -1.50 -4.40
N ALA A 178 -6.30 -0.73 -3.62
CA ALA A 178 -6.84 0.35 -2.81
C ALA A 178 -7.38 1.50 -3.69
N PHE A 179 -6.69 1.84 -4.78
CA PHE A 179 -7.20 2.82 -5.72
C PHE A 179 -8.38 2.31 -6.53
N ASP A 180 -8.39 1.05 -6.95
CA ASP A 180 -9.51 0.46 -7.68
C ASP A 180 -10.78 0.47 -6.83
N ASP A 181 -10.68 0.14 -5.54
CA ASP A 181 -11.80 0.25 -4.60
C ASP A 181 -12.31 1.70 -4.52
N TYR A 182 -11.41 2.68 -4.35
CA TYR A 182 -11.81 4.09 -4.27
C TYR A 182 -12.41 4.60 -5.59
N MET A 183 -11.80 4.28 -6.73
CA MET A 183 -12.27 4.68 -8.06
C MET A 183 -13.61 4.05 -8.44
N SER A 184 -13.97 2.91 -7.84
CA SER A 184 -15.28 2.26 -8.01
C SER A 184 -16.41 3.04 -7.35
N LYS A 185 -16.09 3.91 -6.38
CA LYS A 185 -17.03 4.74 -5.65
C LYS A 185 -17.30 6.06 -6.37
N LYS A 186 -18.40 6.71 -6.02
CA LYS A 186 -18.79 8.00 -6.63
C LYS A 186 -17.73 9.07 -6.45
N GLU A 187 -17.08 9.08 -5.30
CA GLU A 187 -16.07 10.07 -4.90
C GLU A 187 -14.80 9.97 -5.73
N GLY A 188 -14.43 8.75 -6.17
CA GLY A 188 -13.24 8.47 -6.95
C GLY A 188 -13.47 8.37 -8.47
N ASN A 189 -14.70 8.53 -8.95
CA ASN A 189 -15.05 8.27 -10.35
C ASN A 189 -14.41 9.21 -11.38
N ASN A 190 -13.83 10.33 -10.92
CA ASN A 190 -13.07 11.29 -11.74
C ASN A 190 -11.57 10.94 -11.84
N LEU A 191 -11.14 9.89 -11.19
CA LEU A 191 -9.74 9.44 -11.19
C LEU A 191 -9.49 8.30 -12.18
N THR A 192 -8.23 8.11 -12.54
CA THR A 192 -7.79 7.03 -13.42
C THR A 192 -6.36 6.61 -13.10
N SER A 193 -6.09 5.31 -13.17
CA SER A 193 -4.72 4.79 -13.13
C SER A 193 -4.01 5.07 -14.46
N ILE A 194 -2.73 5.41 -14.38
CA ILE A 194 -1.89 5.76 -15.55
C ILE A 194 -0.62 4.93 -15.66
N SER A 195 -0.20 4.24 -14.62
CA SER A 195 1.01 3.42 -14.66
C SER A 195 0.67 1.94 -14.83
N PRO A 196 1.64 1.09 -15.22
CA PRO A 196 1.52 -0.35 -14.99
C PRO A 196 1.43 -0.62 -13.49
N SER A 197 0.95 -1.81 -13.13
CA SER A 197 1.12 -2.34 -11.78
C SER A 197 2.61 -2.59 -11.52
N MET A 198 3.17 -1.97 -10.48
CA MET A 198 4.60 -2.01 -10.16
C MET A 198 4.84 -2.84 -8.91
N GLY A 199 5.73 -3.83 -8.99
CA GLY A 199 6.11 -4.68 -7.85
C GLY A 199 7.62 -4.90 -7.79
N GLY A 200 8.10 -5.60 -6.77
CA GLY A 200 9.52 -5.86 -6.55
C GLY A 200 10.32 -4.61 -6.16
N GLY A 201 11.61 -4.76 -5.94
CA GLY A 201 12.45 -3.65 -5.47
C GLY A 201 11.90 -3.03 -4.17
N PRO A 202 11.70 -1.70 -4.11
CA PRO A 202 11.17 -1.04 -2.92
C PRO A 202 9.74 -1.46 -2.56
N PHE A 203 8.97 -2.04 -3.50
CA PHE A 203 7.61 -2.52 -3.24
C PHE A 203 7.57 -3.88 -2.54
N GLY A 204 8.72 -4.56 -2.36
CA GLY A 204 8.82 -5.83 -1.66
C GLY A 204 8.33 -7.04 -2.44
N ASP A 205 8.23 -8.18 -1.76
CA ASP A 205 7.95 -9.50 -2.34
C ASP A 205 6.54 -10.01 -2.01
N GLY A 206 5.57 -9.12 -1.94
CA GLY A 206 4.19 -9.41 -1.57
C GLY A 206 3.87 -9.01 -0.13
N VAL A 207 2.67 -9.36 0.33
CA VAL A 207 2.11 -8.99 1.62
C VAL A 207 2.09 -10.19 2.55
N GLY A 208 2.52 -10.01 3.81
CA GLY A 208 2.57 -11.07 4.82
C GLY A 208 2.11 -10.60 6.20
N GLY A 209 1.74 -11.54 7.06
CA GLY A 209 1.56 -11.28 8.49
C GLY A 209 2.93 -11.03 9.14
N ALA A 210 3.04 -9.97 9.93
CA ALA A 210 4.30 -9.64 10.61
C ALA A 210 4.24 -9.99 12.09
N PHE A 211 5.33 -10.59 12.59
CA PHE A 211 5.46 -11.13 13.95
C PHE A 211 6.72 -10.60 14.63
N ARG A 212 6.77 -10.61 15.96
CA ARG A 212 8.04 -10.41 16.66
C ARG A 212 9.00 -11.57 16.37
N LYS A 213 10.29 -11.29 16.30
CA LYS A 213 11.32 -12.32 15.99
C LYS A 213 11.42 -13.42 17.05
N GLU A 214 11.00 -13.13 18.28
CA GLU A 214 10.96 -14.10 19.38
C GLU A 214 9.74 -15.03 19.35
N ASP A 215 8.71 -14.73 18.57
CA ASP A 215 7.46 -15.50 18.50
C ASP A 215 7.49 -16.58 17.40
N GLY A 216 8.61 -17.28 17.27
CA GLY A 216 8.83 -18.28 16.20
C GLY A 216 7.94 -19.53 16.24
N ASP A 217 7.02 -19.60 17.19
CA ASP A 217 6.01 -20.64 17.36
C ASP A 217 4.59 -20.21 16.93
N LEU A 218 4.42 -18.96 16.53
CA LEU A 218 3.23 -18.41 15.89
C LEU A 218 3.29 -18.56 14.38
#